data_cd6ab706c17a8dd825a4a46587a417c1
#
_entry.id   cd6ab706c17a8dd825a4a46587a417c1
#
_cell.length_a   1.000
_cell.length_b   1.000
_cell.length_c   1.000
_cell.angle_alpha   90.00
_cell.angle_beta   90.00
_cell.angle_gamma   90.00
#
_symmetry.space_group_name_H-M   'P 1'
#
loop_
_entity.id
_entity.type
_entity.pdbx_description
1 polymer ?
#
loop_
_entity_poly.entity_id
_entity_poly.type
_entity_poly.pdbx_seq_one_letter_code
_entity_poly.pdbx_strand_id
1 'polypeptide(L)'
;MTPEQQQELEQHVARIAQILHQDAQAQGLPMSSLAEIEATVREQMQVHVSPQIGNFFIDQVSPPHVGAYERSVKSILGALKLTRAQALALEVKPSSQISPYLEMCCLRASANASYREAAAEVAIMTGIKVSLKTQQRIVHRQDFSPPEGDRAVEVNQMSLDGGNIRLITPAGKPSQWRQYKALRVNGDGVGVAYYQANDQLCQWVETLVTATLLYCLGDGHPGIWGVYAQMQLSSPRREILDWYHLKENLYKVGGSLKRLQEAETLLWQGKVNEVLALFDALNKPQAHKFCDYLRTHQDRIPNYEYYQSEGIPIGSGDVESWVKQIDRRTQISGAQWREDHVPQVLAHRCAYLNGQLAPTSPFSLSKK
;
A
#
# COMPACT_ATOMS: atom_id res chain seq x y z
N MET A 1 27.52 -17.23 -24.52
CA MET A 1 28.11 -16.47 -25.62
C MET A 1 29.50 -17.08 -25.88
N THR A 2 29.86 -17.42 -27.13
CA THR A 2 31.21 -17.88 -27.46
C THR A 2 32.18 -16.70 -27.50
N PRO A 3 33.52 -16.93 -27.41
CA PRO A 3 34.51 -15.85 -27.53
C PRO A 3 34.40 -15.09 -28.85
N GLU A 4 34.12 -15.78 -29.96
CA GLU A 4 33.93 -15.17 -31.28
C GLU A 4 32.68 -14.26 -31.30
N GLN A 5 31.56 -14.73 -30.72
CA GLN A 5 30.32 -13.91 -30.58
C GLN A 5 30.58 -12.69 -29.68
N GLN A 6 31.40 -12.82 -28.63
CA GLN A 6 31.74 -11.70 -27.77
C GLN A 6 32.53 -10.64 -28.53
N GLN A 7 33.52 -11.06 -29.30
CA GLN A 7 34.38 -10.16 -30.12
C GLN A 7 33.56 -9.45 -31.19
N GLU A 8 32.66 -10.17 -31.87
CA GLU A 8 31.76 -9.61 -32.89
C GLU A 8 30.83 -8.58 -32.26
N LEU A 9 30.24 -8.90 -31.09
CA LEU A 9 29.37 -7.96 -30.35
C LEU A 9 30.13 -6.68 -29.96
N GLU A 10 31.34 -6.78 -29.46
CA GLU A 10 32.19 -5.65 -29.09
C GLU A 10 32.44 -4.71 -30.28
N GLN A 11 32.74 -5.28 -31.46
CA GLN A 11 32.94 -4.51 -32.69
C GLN A 11 31.66 -3.75 -33.08
N HIS A 12 30.50 -4.40 -33.04
CA HIS A 12 29.22 -3.77 -33.36
C HIS A 12 28.84 -2.69 -32.34
N VAL A 13 29.02 -2.94 -31.04
CA VAL A 13 28.82 -1.97 -29.98
C VAL A 13 29.72 -0.74 -30.13
N ALA A 14 31.00 -0.93 -30.46
CA ALA A 14 31.90 0.18 -30.70
C ALA A 14 31.43 1.08 -31.88
N ARG A 15 30.94 0.43 -32.95
CA ARG A 15 30.41 1.17 -34.11
C ARG A 15 29.10 1.93 -33.78
N ILE A 16 28.20 1.32 -33.03
CA ILE A 16 26.99 1.95 -32.56
C ILE A 16 27.35 3.17 -31.67
N ALA A 17 28.27 2.99 -30.71
CA ALA A 17 28.71 4.07 -29.83
C ALA A 17 29.29 5.27 -30.62
N GLN A 18 30.08 5.04 -31.67
CA GLN A 18 30.60 6.11 -32.54
C GLN A 18 29.46 6.89 -33.21
N ILE A 19 28.45 6.18 -33.76
CA ILE A 19 27.31 6.81 -34.45
C ILE A 19 26.51 7.64 -33.46
N LEU A 20 26.17 7.09 -32.29
CA LEU A 20 25.39 7.79 -31.27
C LEU A 20 26.13 9.01 -30.70
N HIS A 21 27.46 8.91 -30.51
CA HIS A 21 28.27 10.04 -30.07
C HIS A 21 28.30 11.16 -31.11
N GLN A 22 28.46 10.84 -32.39
CA GLN A 22 28.43 11.82 -33.49
C GLN A 22 27.06 12.52 -33.57
N ASP A 23 25.97 11.77 -33.46
CA ASP A 23 24.63 12.34 -33.45
C ASP A 23 24.40 13.22 -32.23
N ALA A 24 24.80 12.80 -31.03
CA ALA A 24 24.73 13.62 -29.82
C ALA A 24 25.51 14.93 -29.93
N GLN A 25 26.72 14.90 -30.52
CA GLN A 25 27.49 16.11 -30.81
C GLN A 25 26.79 17.04 -31.82
N ALA A 26 26.25 16.49 -32.89
CA ALA A 26 25.51 17.24 -33.89
C ALA A 26 24.26 17.93 -33.33
N GLN A 27 23.60 17.29 -32.35
CA GLN A 27 22.44 17.83 -31.64
C GLN A 27 22.82 18.76 -30.48
N GLY A 28 24.09 18.91 -30.13
CA GLY A 28 24.56 19.73 -29.01
C GLY A 28 24.11 19.19 -27.65
N LEU A 29 23.97 17.87 -27.50
CA LEU A 29 23.56 17.26 -26.24
C LEU A 29 24.66 17.42 -25.18
N PRO A 30 24.31 17.59 -23.88
CA PRO A 30 25.29 17.81 -22.82
C PRO A 30 26.10 16.53 -22.53
N MET A 31 27.43 16.68 -22.48
CA MET A 31 28.38 15.57 -22.23
C MET A 31 29.61 16.05 -21.44
N SER A 32 29.46 17.09 -20.61
CA SER A 32 30.58 17.69 -19.86
C SER A 32 30.82 17.03 -18.49
N SER A 33 29.87 16.25 -18.00
CA SER A 33 29.95 15.50 -16.74
C SER A 33 29.50 14.06 -16.93
N LEU A 34 29.88 13.16 -16.00
CA LEU A 34 29.47 11.76 -16.05
C LEU A 34 27.92 11.64 -16.03
N ALA A 35 27.25 12.42 -15.19
CA ALA A 35 25.78 12.44 -15.12
C ALA A 35 25.13 12.85 -16.45
N GLU A 36 25.69 13.83 -17.14
CA GLU A 36 25.22 14.24 -18.47
C GLU A 36 25.50 13.15 -19.52
N ILE A 37 26.67 12.51 -19.48
CA ILE A 37 27.00 11.39 -20.36
C ILE A 37 26.01 10.23 -20.13
N GLU A 38 25.74 9.83 -18.87
CA GLU A 38 24.77 8.79 -18.54
C GLU A 38 23.37 9.11 -19.06
N ALA A 39 22.90 10.36 -18.88
CA ALA A 39 21.61 10.80 -19.38
C ALA A 39 21.54 10.79 -20.91
N THR A 40 22.57 11.31 -21.58
CA THR A 40 22.66 11.37 -23.06
C THR A 40 22.74 9.97 -23.65
N VAL A 41 23.58 9.10 -23.12
CA VAL A 41 23.71 7.70 -23.61
C VAL A 41 22.36 6.97 -23.43
N ARG A 42 21.70 7.13 -22.25
CA ARG A 42 20.40 6.50 -22.03
C ARG A 42 19.33 6.98 -23.01
N GLU A 43 19.27 8.29 -23.25
CA GLU A 43 18.34 8.86 -24.22
C GLU A 43 18.60 8.35 -25.64
N GLN A 44 19.82 8.39 -26.10
CA GLN A 44 20.23 7.90 -27.42
C GLN A 44 19.91 6.40 -27.58
N MET A 45 20.22 5.58 -26.57
CA MET A 45 19.88 4.16 -26.56
C MET A 45 18.36 3.92 -26.64
N GLN A 46 17.56 4.66 -25.86
CA GLN A 46 16.09 4.52 -25.85
C GLN A 46 15.41 5.02 -27.12
N VAL A 47 16.01 5.94 -27.84
CA VAL A 47 15.47 6.45 -29.09
C VAL A 47 15.87 5.57 -30.28
N HIS A 48 17.15 5.16 -30.35
CA HIS A 48 17.70 4.60 -31.58
C HIS A 48 18.03 3.12 -31.54
N VAL A 49 18.36 2.53 -30.37
CA VAL A 49 18.89 1.17 -30.28
C VAL A 49 17.98 0.20 -29.54
N SER A 50 17.64 0.52 -28.28
CA SER A 50 16.89 -0.40 -27.44
C SER A 50 15.52 -0.81 -27.99
N PRO A 51 14.74 0.07 -28.69
CA PRO A 51 13.50 -0.33 -29.33
C PRO A 51 13.70 -1.35 -30.47
N GLN A 52 14.78 -1.22 -31.25
CA GLN A 52 15.09 -2.14 -32.33
C GLN A 52 15.43 -3.51 -31.80
N ILE A 53 16.29 -3.57 -30.77
CA ILE A 53 16.59 -4.82 -30.07
C ILE A 53 15.32 -5.42 -29.47
N GLY A 54 14.51 -4.62 -28.79
CA GLY A 54 13.26 -5.08 -28.20
C GLY A 54 12.27 -5.64 -29.22
N ASN A 55 12.11 -4.97 -30.36
CA ASN A 55 11.26 -5.46 -31.45
C ASN A 55 11.79 -6.75 -32.04
N PHE A 56 13.12 -6.89 -32.24
CA PHE A 56 13.72 -8.14 -32.71
C PHE A 56 13.39 -9.32 -31.78
N PHE A 57 13.53 -9.16 -30.46
CA PHE A 57 13.18 -10.20 -29.49
C PHE A 57 11.67 -10.53 -29.53
N ILE A 58 10.82 -9.51 -29.67
CA ILE A 58 9.36 -9.69 -29.81
C ILE A 58 9.03 -10.53 -31.05
N ASP A 59 9.65 -10.23 -32.19
CA ASP A 59 9.45 -10.95 -33.44
C ASP A 59 9.93 -12.41 -33.39
N GLN A 60 11.00 -12.70 -32.63
CA GLN A 60 11.43 -14.07 -32.39
C GLN A 60 10.45 -14.88 -31.55
N VAL A 61 9.81 -14.25 -30.55
CA VAL A 61 8.83 -14.91 -29.66
C VAL A 61 7.46 -15.01 -30.31
N SER A 62 7.06 -13.99 -31.06
CA SER A 62 5.75 -13.90 -31.73
C SER A 62 5.90 -13.23 -33.10
N PRO A 63 6.22 -14.01 -34.15
CA PRO A 63 6.43 -13.47 -35.49
C PRO A 63 5.21 -12.68 -35.99
N PRO A 64 5.40 -11.49 -36.55
CA PRO A 64 4.31 -10.72 -37.11
C PRO A 64 3.81 -11.32 -38.43
N HIS A 65 2.52 -11.23 -38.71
CA HIS A 65 1.99 -11.53 -40.06
C HIS A 65 2.32 -10.39 -41.03
N VAL A 66 2.65 -10.71 -42.24
CA VAL A 66 2.94 -9.74 -43.30
C VAL A 66 1.76 -8.78 -43.49
N GLY A 67 2.03 -7.47 -43.44
CA GLY A 67 1.01 -6.43 -43.60
C GLY A 67 0.14 -6.14 -42.36
N ALA A 68 0.45 -6.74 -41.20
CA ALA A 68 -0.26 -6.44 -39.96
C ALA A 68 -0.05 -4.99 -39.50
N TYR A 69 -1.12 -4.35 -39.04
CA TYR A 69 -1.03 -3.01 -38.43
C TYR A 69 -0.30 -3.06 -37.11
N GLU A 70 0.71 -2.22 -36.99
CA GLU A 70 1.51 -2.02 -35.74
C GLU A 70 1.06 -0.78 -34.97
N ARG A 71 1.02 -0.90 -33.65
CA ARG A 71 0.85 0.24 -32.74
C ARG A 71 2.10 0.48 -31.92
N SER A 72 2.37 1.73 -31.59
CA SER A 72 3.46 2.08 -30.70
C SER A 72 3.06 1.89 -29.24
N VAL A 73 3.92 1.24 -28.45
CA VAL A 73 3.77 1.01 -27.01
C VAL A 73 4.99 1.58 -26.29
N LYS A 74 4.81 2.53 -25.39
CA LYS A 74 5.86 3.03 -24.52
C LYS A 74 6.34 1.94 -23.56
N SER A 75 7.64 1.72 -23.52
CA SER A 75 8.28 0.78 -22.60
C SER A 75 9.54 1.39 -21.98
N ILE A 76 10.16 0.73 -21.02
CA ILE A 76 11.46 1.14 -20.49
C ILE A 76 12.58 1.09 -21.54
N LEU A 77 12.39 0.33 -22.63
CA LEU A 77 13.30 0.27 -23.77
C LEU A 77 13.08 1.39 -24.77
N GLY A 78 12.08 2.24 -24.58
CA GLY A 78 11.63 3.25 -25.55
C GLY A 78 10.29 2.84 -26.20
N ALA A 79 10.08 3.27 -27.45
CA ALA A 79 8.84 3.05 -28.19
C ALA A 79 8.90 1.71 -28.97
N LEU A 80 8.27 0.68 -28.45
CA LEU A 80 8.15 -0.62 -29.14
C LEU A 80 6.98 -0.62 -30.12
N LYS A 81 7.09 -1.38 -31.20
CA LYS A 81 6.04 -1.61 -32.17
C LYS A 81 5.46 -3.00 -32.00
N LEU A 82 4.15 -3.09 -31.87
CA LEU A 82 3.45 -4.36 -31.64
C LEU A 82 2.24 -4.47 -32.56
N THR A 83 2.09 -5.60 -33.22
CA THR A 83 0.82 -5.98 -33.86
C THR A 83 -0.21 -6.34 -32.79
N ARG A 84 -1.48 -6.43 -33.17
CA ARG A 84 -2.56 -6.86 -32.25
C ARG A 84 -2.33 -8.30 -31.74
N ALA A 85 -1.84 -9.19 -32.59
CA ALA A 85 -1.56 -10.58 -32.23
C ALA A 85 -0.40 -10.66 -31.22
N GLN A 86 0.69 -9.95 -31.49
CA GLN A 86 1.83 -9.85 -30.54
C GLN A 86 1.43 -9.27 -29.19
N ALA A 87 0.63 -8.19 -29.20
CA ALA A 87 0.14 -7.57 -27.97
C ALA A 87 -0.70 -8.56 -27.13
N LEU A 88 -1.53 -9.39 -27.78
CA LEU A 88 -2.32 -10.43 -27.10
C LEU A 88 -1.42 -11.53 -26.56
N ALA A 89 -0.50 -12.05 -27.36
CA ALA A 89 0.42 -13.12 -26.98
C ALA A 89 1.36 -12.71 -25.82
N LEU A 90 1.70 -11.42 -25.73
CA LEU A 90 2.58 -10.84 -24.72
C LEU A 90 1.81 -10.13 -23.58
N GLU A 91 0.54 -10.44 -23.41
CA GLU A 91 -0.34 -9.95 -22.33
C GLU A 91 -0.41 -8.41 -22.21
N VAL A 92 -0.18 -7.71 -23.33
CA VAL A 92 -0.35 -6.25 -23.37
C VAL A 92 -1.84 -5.92 -23.55
N LYS A 93 -2.45 -5.27 -22.58
CA LYS A 93 -3.88 -4.89 -22.59
C LYS A 93 -4.25 -4.21 -23.91
N PRO A 94 -5.40 -4.53 -24.53
CA PRO A 94 -5.75 -4.13 -25.90
C PRO A 94 -5.64 -2.62 -26.18
N SER A 95 -6.03 -1.77 -25.25
CA SER A 95 -5.99 -0.30 -25.39
C SER A 95 -4.77 0.36 -24.73
N SER A 96 -3.84 -0.42 -24.14
CA SER A 96 -2.70 0.15 -23.45
C SER A 96 -1.65 0.65 -24.43
N GLN A 97 -1.24 1.91 -24.25
CA GLN A 97 -0.10 2.52 -24.94
C GLN A 97 1.18 2.42 -24.12
N ILE A 98 1.15 1.66 -23.01
CA ILE A 98 2.25 1.50 -22.06
C ILE A 98 2.46 -0.01 -21.84
N SER A 99 3.73 -0.43 -21.80
CA SER A 99 4.10 -1.82 -21.53
C SER A 99 3.74 -2.23 -20.10
N PRO A 100 3.49 -3.52 -19.82
CA PRO A 100 3.17 -3.98 -18.47
C PRO A 100 4.23 -3.59 -17.43
N TYR A 101 5.52 -3.68 -17.78
CA TYR A 101 6.60 -3.30 -16.86
C TYR A 101 6.62 -1.80 -16.56
N LEU A 102 6.47 -0.92 -17.56
CA LEU A 102 6.37 0.52 -17.33
C LEU A 102 5.09 0.88 -16.55
N GLU A 103 3.98 0.18 -16.81
CA GLU A 103 2.75 0.33 -16.02
C GLU A 103 2.98 -0.01 -14.54
N MET A 104 3.68 -1.10 -14.25
CA MET A 104 4.05 -1.48 -12.89
C MET A 104 4.95 -0.40 -12.23
N CYS A 105 5.94 0.14 -12.92
CA CYS A 105 6.75 1.27 -12.42
C CYS A 105 5.86 2.46 -12.04
N CYS A 106 4.89 2.80 -12.91
CA CYS A 106 3.94 3.88 -12.66
C CYS A 106 3.06 3.61 -11.44
N LEU A 107 2.54 2.39 -11.28
CA LEU A 107 1.74 1.99 -10.14
C LEU A 107 2.54 2.06 -8.83
N ARG A 108 3.76 1.53 -8.81
CA ARG A 108 4.62 1.56 -7.61
C ARG A 108 4.97 2.98 -7.18
N ALA A 109 5.36 3.85 -8.11
CA ALA A 109 5.65 5.25 -7.83
C ALA A 109 4.38 5.98 -7.31
N SER A 110 3.24 5.81 -7.98
CA SER A 110 1.97 6.43 -7.59
C SER A 110 1.40 5.92 -6.27
N ALA A 111 1.82 4.74 -5.81
CA ALA A 111 1.42 4.22 -4.50
C ALA A 111 2.11 4.97 -3.34
N ASN A 112 3.22 5.64 -3.58
CA ASN A 112 4.04 6.30 -2.54
C ASN A 112 4.05 7.82 -2.63
N ALA A 113 3.82 8.38 -3.82
CA ALA A 113 3.94 9.82 -4.09
C ALA A 113 2.69 10.40 -4.76
N SER A 114 2.61 11.72 -4.87
CA SER A 114 1.59 12.37 -5.70
C SER A 114 1.76 11.94 -7.17
N TYR A 115 0.68 12.00 -7.97
CA TYR A 115 0.79 11.63 -9.38
C TYR A 115 1.80 12.48 -10.16
N ARG A 116 2.06 13.73 -9.72
CA ARG A 116 3.07 14.61 -10.30
C ARG A 116 4.48 14.12 -9.96
N GLU A 117 4.74 13.85 -8.71
CA GLU A 117 6.04 13.34 -8.24
C GLU A 117 6.30 11.94 -8.78
N ALA A 118 5.31 11.06 -8.78
CA ALA A 118 5.41 9.73 -9.37
C ALA A 118 5.79 9.79 -10.87
N ALA A 119 5.23 10.75 -11.63
CA ALA A 119 5.61 10.94 -13.02
C ALA A 119 7.07 11.41 -13.17
N ALA A 120 7.54 12.27 -12.27
CA ALA A 120 8.94 12.73 -12.24
C ALA A 120 9.88 11.58 -11.86
N GLU A 121 9.58 10.82 -10.82
CA GLU A 121 10.37 9.65 -10.39
C GLU A 121 10.47 8.59 -11.50
N VAL A 122 9.36 8.25 -12.14
CA VAL A 122 9.37 7.31 -13.27
C VAL A 122 10.28 7.84 -14.40
N ALA A 123 10.22 9.13 -14.70
CA ALA A 123 11.08 9.71 -15.73
C ALA A 123 12.57 9.66 -15.34
N ILE A 124 12.90 9.95 -14.08
CA ILE A 124 14.29 9.88 -13.58
C ILE A 124 14.80 8.43 -13.61
N MET A 125 14.04 7.49 -13.08
CA MET A 125 14.47 6.10 -12.93
C MET A 125 14.52 5.33 -14.25
N THR A 126 13.55 5.58 -15.15
CA THR A 126 13.43 4.82 -16.40
C THR A 126 13.85 5.60 -17.65
N GLY A 127 14.02 6.92 -17.59
CA GLY A 127 14.21 7.79 -18.76
C GLY A 127 12.90 8.09 -19.53
N ILE A 128 11.79 7.41 -19.18
CA ILE A 128 10.53 7.48 -19.95
C ILE A 128 9.55 8.47 -19.32
N LYS A 129 9.21 9.52 -20.04
CA LYS A 129 8.24 10.53 -19.58
C LYS A 129 6.81 9.99 -19.69
N VAL A 130 6.12 9.96 -18.56
CA VAL A 130 4.69 9.63 -18.45
C VAL A 130 3.97 10.83 -17.86
N SER A 131 2.88 11.30 -18.48
CA SER A 131 2.16 12.48 -17.98
C SER A 131 1.42 12.19 -16.66
N LEU A 132 1.22 13.22 -15.83
CA LEU A 132 0.41 13.17 -14.62
C LEU A 132 -0.98 12.55 -14.89
N LYS A 133 -1.65 12.99 -15.97
CA LYS A 133 -2.97 12.45 -16.33
C LYS A 133 -2.92 10.97 -16.71
N THR A 134 -1.81 10.51 -17.28
CA THR A 134 -1.61 9.10 -17.59
C THR A 134 -1.35 8.30 -16.33
N GLN A 135 -0.54 8.80 -15.39
CA GLN A 135 -0.32 8.20 -14.07
C GLN A 135 -1.65 7.97 -13.35
N GLN A 136 -2.47 9.01 -13.23
CA GLN A 136 -3.78 8.92 -12.62
C GLN A 136 -4.66 7.87 -13.31
N ARG A 137 -4.74 7.90 -14.66
CA ARG A 137 -5.56 6.95 -15.44
C ARG A 137 -5.10 5.52 -15.28
N ILE A 138 -3.80 5.25 -15.16
CA ILE A 138 -3.26 3.91 -14.90
C ILE A 138 -3.80 3.39 -13.57
N VAL A 139 -3.73 4.17 -12.50
CA VAL A 139 -4.27 3.76 -11.18
C VAL A 139 -5.78 3.52 -11.25
N HIS A 140 -6.54 4.44 -11.87
CA HIS A 140 -8.01 4.35 -11.89
C HIS A 140 -8.58 3.26 -12.80
N ARG A 141 -7.80 2.68 -13.71
CA ARG A 141 -8.25 1.57 -14.57
C ARG A 141 -7.95 0.19 -14.04
N GLN A 142 -7.15 0.08 -12.98
CA GLN A 142 -6.81 -1.21 -12.37
C GLN A 142 -7.87 -1.62 -11.37
N ASP A 143 -8.08 -2.92 -11.28
CA ASP A 143 -8.78 -3.55 -10.17
C ASP A 143 -7.72 -3.99 -9.15
N PHE A 144 -7.83 -3.47 -7.94
CA PHE A 144 -6.98 -3.84 -6.81
C PHE A 144 -7.81 -4.66 -5.83
N SER A 145 -8.14 -5.87 -6.22
CA SER A 145 -8.81 -6.80 -5.30
C SER A 145 -7.92 -7.05 -4.07
N PRO A 146 -8.50 -7.07 -2.86
CA PRO A 146 -7.74 -7.45 -1.69
C PRO A 146 -7.20 -8.87 -1.87
N PRO A 147 -6.03 -9.19 -1.29
CA PRO A 147 -5.49 -10.54 -1.37
C PRO A 147 -6.52 -11.55 -0.86
N GLU A 148 -6.71 -12.64 -1.59
CA GLU A 148 -7.42 -13.79 -1.05
C GLU A 148 -6.64 -14.31 0.15
N GLY A 149 -7.35 -14.72 1.21
CA GLY A 149 -6.72 -15.36 2.34
C GLY A 149 -5.95 -16.60 1.88
N ASP A 150 -4.68 -16.70 2.27
CA ASP A 150 -3.94 -17.94 2.06
C ASP A 150 -4.63 -19.04 2.89
N ARG A 151 -5.21 -20.03 2.22
CA ARG A 151 -5.91 -21.15 2.88
C ARG A 151 -4.98 -21.99 3.76
N ALA A 152 -3.67 -21.85 3.60
CA ALA A 152 -2.67 -22.52 4.42
C ALA A 152 -2.34 -21.73 5.71
N VAL A 153 -2.78 -20.48 5.83
CA VAL A 153 -2.51 -19.62 6.98
C VAL A 153 -3.80 -19.32 7.73
N GLU A 154 -3.97 -19.92 8.91
CA GLU A 154 -5.09 -19.58 9.78
C GLU A 154 -4.93 -18.18 10.38
N VAL A 155 -6.02 -17.42 10.36
CA VAL A 155 -6.10 -16.11 11.01
C VAL A 155 -6.52 -16.32 12.46
N ASN A 156 -5.61 -16.03 13.39
CA ASN A 156 -5.87 -16.09 14.82
C ASN A 156 -6.03 -14.73 15.49
N GLN A 157 -5.64 -13.66 14.78
CA GLN A 157 -5.70 -12.28 15.26
C GLN A 157 -6.20 -11.34 14.17
N MET A 158 -7.05 -10.40 14.56
CA MET A 158 -7.47 -9.26 13.75
C MET A 158 -7.36 -7.99 14.57
N SER A 159 -6.80 -6.95 13.97
CA SER A 159 -6.75 -5.61 14.55
C SER A 159 -7.47 -4.64 13.61
N LEU A 160 -8.39 -3.86 14.14
CA LEU A 160 -9.19 -2.88 13.39
C LEU A 160 -8.96 -1.47 13.96
N ASP A 161 -8.72 -0.52 13.05
CA ASP A 161 -8.51 0.89 13.37
C ASP A 161 -9.13 1.79 12.27
N GLY A 162 -9.15 3.08 12.50
CA GLY A 162 -9.67 4.09 11.57
C GLY A 162 -8.63 5.13 11.20
N GLY A 163 -8.50 5.41 9.89
CA GLY A 163 -7.75 6.57 9.40
C GLY A 163 -8.69 7.67 8.88
N ASN A 164 -8.12 8.84 8.61
CA ASN A 164 -8.85 9.97 8.07
C ASN A 164 -8.31 10.36 6.69
N ILE A 165 -9.20 10.74 5.79
CA ILE A 165 -8.85 11.23 4.46
C ILE A 165 -9.50 12.58 4.20
N ARG A 166 -8.73 13.51 3.60
CA ARG A 166 -9.20 14.85 3.29
C ARG A 166 -9.85 14.88 1.91
N LEU A 167 -11.09 15.33 1.86
CA LEU A 167 -11.84 15.50 0.62
C LEU A 167 -11.62 16.87 -0.02
N ILE A 168 -11.81 16.96 -1.33
CA ILE A 168 -11.87 18.23 -2.06
C ILE A 168 -13.09 18.99 -1.57
N THR A 169 -12.87 20.24 -1.13
CA THR A 169 -13.91 21.15 -0.69
C THR A 169 -13.91 22.41 -1.56
N PRO A 170 -15.07 23.02 -1.80
CA PRO A 170 -15.15 24.31 -2.48
C PRO A 170 -14.28 25.38 -1.80
N ALA A 171 -13.76 26.32 -2.59
CA ALA A 171 -12.98 27.43 -2.06
C ALA A 171 -13.74 28.20 -0.98
N GLY A 172 -13.06 28.54 0.12
CA GLY A 172 -13.64 29.24 1.26
C GLY A 172 -14.47 28.39 2.21
N LYS A 173 -14.62 27.10 1.98
CA LYS A 173 -15.26 26.16 2.92
C LYS A 173 -14.24 25.45 3.80
N PRO A 174 -14.58 25.09 5.04
CA PRO A 174 -13.72 24.29 5.91
C PRO A 174 -13.36 22.95 5.27
N SER A 175 -12.14 22.48 5.52
CA SER A 175 -11.70 21.16 5.05
C SER A 175 -12.61 20.05 5.56
N GLN A 176 -13.04 19.18 4.67
CA GLN A 176 -13.82 17.99 5.03
C GLN A 176 -12.89 16.80 5.18
N TRP A 177 -12.97 16.17 6.33
CA TRP A 177 -12.29 14.91 6.64
C TRP A 177 -13.34 13.81 6.78
N ARG A 178 -13.03 12.64 6.25
CA ARG A 178 -13.87 11.45 6.35
C ARG A 178 -13.04 10.28 6.82
N GLN A 179 -13.66 9.40 7.60
CA GLN A 179 -13.00 8.21 8.11
C GLN A 179 -13.05 7.07 7.09
N TYR A 180 -11.99 6.28 7.04
CA TYR A 180 -11.96 4.93 6.48
C TYR A 180 -11.65 3.93 7.59
N LYS A 181 -11.96 2.66 7.38
CA LYS A 181 -11.61 1.56 8.29
C LYS A 181 -10.51 0.74 7.68
N ALA A 182 -9.53 0.39 8.50
CA ALA A 182 -8.42 -0.47 8.14
C ALA A 182 -8.38 -1.68 9.06
N LEU A 183 -8.15 -2.85 8.51
CA LEU A 183 -8.02 -4.11 9.22
C LEU A 183 -6.70 -4.77 8.83
N ARG A 184 -6.02 -5.36 9.80
CA ARG A 184 -4.83 -6.17 9.59
C ARG A 184 -4.99 -7.51 10.32
N VAL A 185 -4.51 -8.59 9.69
CA VAL A 185 -4.57 -9.94 10.26
C VAL A 185 -3.19 -10.42 10.69
N ASN A 186 -3.13 -11.23 11.75
CA ASN A 186 -1.91 -11.88 12.27
C ASN A 186 -0.70 -10.94 12.45
N GLY A 187 -0.94 -9.70 12.86
CA GLY A 187 0.09 -8.72 13.13
C GLY A 187 0.83 -8.22 11.90
N ASP A 188 1.59 -9.05 11.22
CA ASP A 188 2.38 -8.74 10.01
C ASP A 188 1.74 -9.26 8.71
N GLY A 189 0.61 -9.93 8.79
CA GLY A 189 -0.13 -10.46 7.67
C GLY A 189 -0.79 -9.41 6.77
N VAL A 190 -1.75 -9.86 5.98
CA VAL A 190 -2.47 -9.01 5.03
C VAL A 190 -3.23 -7.89 5.72
N GLY A 191 -3.21 -6.70 5.13
CA GLY A 191 -4.01 -5.56 5.57
C GLY A 191 -4.88 -5.01 4.45
N VAL A 192 -6.07 -4.52 4.81
CA VAL A 192 -7.02 -3.88 3.90
C VAL A 192 -7.52 -2.56 4.46
N ALA A 193 -8.08 -1.71 3.61
CA ALA A 193 -8.75 -0.49 4.03
C ALA A 193 -9.96 -0.20 3.14
N TYR A 194 -11.08 0.16 3.76
CA TYR A 194 -12.33 0.44 3.08
C TYR A 194 -12.90 1.79 3.50
N TYR A 195 -13.37 2.54 2.51
CA TYR A 195 -13.99 3.84 2.70
C TYR A 195 -15.51 3.69 2.71
N GLN A 196 -16.14 3.94 3.86
CA GLN A 196 -17.59 3.87 4.03
C GLN A 196 -18.25 2.57 3.51
N ALA A 197 -17.53 1.47 3.54
CA ALA A 197 -17.94 0.18 2.99
C ALA A 197 -17.65 -0.97 3.98
N ASN A 198 -18.21 -0.86 5.19
CA ASN A 198 -18.04 -1.87 6.23
C ASN A 198 -18.52 -3.25 5.78
N ASP A 199 -19.61 -3.32 4.98
CA ASP A 199 -20.11 -4.57 4.45
C ASP A 199 -19.09 -5.30 3.58
N GLN A 200 -18.33 -4.56 2.73
CA GLN A 200 -17.27 -5.15 1.92
C GLN A 200 -16.09 -5.63 2.78
N LEU A 201 -15.76 -4.89 3.85
CA LEU A 201 -14.75 -5.32 4.80
C LEU A 201 -15.18 -6.62 5.51
N CYS A 202 -16.43 -6.71 5.96
CA CYS A 202 -16.97 -7.93 6.57
C CYS A 202 -16.97 -9.10 5.59
N GLN A 203 -17.46 -8.90 4.35
CA GLN A 203 -17.43 -9.92 3.30
C GLN A 203 -16.01 -10.43 3.01
N TRP A 204 -15.02 -9.52 2.97
CA TRP A 204 -13.64 -9.96 2.78
C TRP A 204 -13.16 -10.83 3.96
N VAL A 205 -13.44 -10.43 5.20
CA VAL A 205 -13.08 -11.21 6.39
C VAL A 205 -13.70 -12.61 6.38
N GLU A 206 -14.95 -12.74 5.90
CA GLU A 206 -15.66 -14.01 5.76
C GLU A 206 -14.99 -14.99 4.76
N THR A 207 -14.12 -14.48 3.87
CA THR A 207 -13.32 -15.33 2.96
C THR A 207 -12.08 -15.95 3.61
N LEU A 208 -11.70 -15.49 4.81
CA LEU A 208 -10.49 -15.92 5.51
C LEU A 208 -10.73 -17.24 6.26
N VAL A 209 -9.69 -18.05 6.34
CA VAL A 209 -9.68 -19.24 7.22
C VAL A 209 -9.30 -18.76 8.62
N THR A 210 -10.25 -18.87 9.56
CA THR A 210 -10.04 -18.44 10.94
C THR A 210 -9.71 -19.62 11.85
N ALA A 211 -8.82 -19.40 12.82
CA ALA A 211 -8.51 -20.33 13.88
C ALA A 211 -9.76 -20.64 14.75
N THR A 212 -9.68 -21.68 15.58
CA THR A 212 -10.77 -22.09 16.49
C THR A 212 -11.16 -21.01 17.50
N LEU A 213 -10.28 -20.06 17.79
CA LEU A 213 -10.53 -18.85 18.57
C LEU A 213 -9.83 -17.67 17.90
N LEU A 214 -10.57 -16.59 17.70
CA LEU A 214 -10.08 -15.38 17.05
C LEU A 214 -9.96 -14.24 18.05
N TYR A 215 -8.79 -13.63 18.16
CA TYR A 215 -8.56 -12.42 18.94
C TYR A 215 -8.82 -11.17 18.10
N CYS A 216 -9.73 -10.30 18.56
CA CYS A 216 -10.14 -9.09 17.88
C CYS A 216 -9.74 -7.85 18.70
N LEU A 217 -8.79 -7.06 18.22
CA LEU A 217 -8.25 -5.89 18.93
C LEU A 217 -8.81 -4.58 18.38
N GLY A 218 -8.99 -3.59 19.25
CA GLY A 218 -9.43 -2.25 18.87
C GLY A 218 -9.21 -1.20 19.97
N ASP A 219 -9.25 0.07 19.57
CA ASP A 219 -8.94 1.26 20.38
C ASP A 219 -10.04 1.73 21.33
N GLY A 220 -11.15 1.06 21.41
CA GLY A 220 -12.32 1.48 22.21
C GLY A 220 -13.28 2.42 21.50
N HIS A 221 -13.05 2.80 20.26
CA HIS A 221 -13.99 3.60 19.49
C HIS A 221 -15.25 2.76 19.13
N PRO A 222 -16.49 3.24 19.40
CA PRO A 222 -17.70 2.46 19.14
C PRO A 222 -17.84 1.94 17.70
N GLY A 223 -17.34 2.71 16.72
CA GLY A 223 -17.36 2.33 15.31
C GLY A 223 -16.46 1.13 14.97
N ILE A 224 -15.45 0.80 15.80
CA ILE A 224 -14.61 -0.41 15.65
C ILE A 224 -15.42 -1.64 16.08
N TRP A 225 -16.00 -1.57 17.27
CA TRP A 225 -16.80 -2.67 17.83
C TRP A 225 -18.07 -2.92 17.03
N GLY A 226 -18.66 -1.86 16.45
CA GLY A 226 -19.80 -1.97 15.52
C GLY A 226 -19.45 -2.76 14.26
N VAL A 227 -18.24 -2.64 13.72
CA VAL A 227 -17.78 -3.45 12.58
C VAL A 227 -17.58 -4.90 12.99
N TYR A 228 -16.90 -5.15 14.11
CA TYR A 228 -16.75 -6.53 14.62
C TYR A 228 -18.10 -7.21 14.86
N ALA A 229 -19.11 -6.45 15.37
CA ALA A 229 -20.45 -6.99 15.58
C ALA A 229 -21.18 -7.41 14.30
N GLN A 230 -20.84 -6.79 13.15
CA GLN A 230 -21.43 -7.12 11.84
C GLN A 230 -20.78 -8.31 11.16
N MET A 231 -19.55 -8.69 11.56
CA MET A 231 -18.84 -9.83 10.98
C MET A 231 -19.52 -11.16 11.34
N GLN A 232 -19.91 -11.93 10.33
CA GLN A 232 -20.49 -13.28 10.49
C GLN A 232 -19.36 -14.32 10.50
N LEU A 233 -18.66 -14.43 11.63
CA LEU A 233 -17.56 -15.37 11.80
C LEU A 233 -18.08 -16.70 12.31
N SER A 234 -17.57 -17.81 11.74
CA SER A 234 -17.87 -19.17 12.21
C SER A 234 -17.17 -19.50 13.52
N SER A 235 -16.01 -18.90 13.77
CA SER A 235 -15.21 -19.10 14.98
C SER A 235 -15.64 -18.15 16.10
N PRO A 236 -15.65 -18.62 17.37
CA PRO A 236 -15.80 -17.74 18.52
C PRO A 236 -14.69 -16.69 18.53
N ARG A 237 -15.05 -15.46 18.93
CA ARG A 237 -14.12 -14.35 18.99
C ARG A 237 -13.95 -13.84 20.41
N ARG A 238 -12.74 -13.42 20.75
CA ARG A 238 -12.40 -12.70 21.97
C ARG A 238 -12.04 -11.26 21.62
N GLU A 239 -12.93 -10.32 21.96
CA GLU A 239 -12.68 -8.89 21.81
C GLU A 239 -11.74 -8.41 22.92
N ILE A 240 -10.69 -7.65 22.54
CA ILE A 240 -9.66 -7.16 23.45
C ILE A 240 -9.51 -5.64 23.22
N LEU A 241 -9.75 -4.86 24.26
CA LEU A 241 -9.44 -3.44 24.24
C LEU A 241 -7.92 -3.26 24.24
N ASP A 242 -7.44 -2.43 23.36
CA ASP A 242 -6.01 -2.10 23.30
C ASP A 242 -5.49 -1.56 24.64
N TRP A 243 -4.48 -2.23 25.18
CA TRP A 243 -3.87 -1.85 26.46
C TRP A 243 -3.27 -0.43 26.45
N TYR A 244 -2.62 -0.06 25.37
CA TYR A 244 -1.93 1.24 25.28
C TYR A 244 -2.94 2.36 25.23
N HIS A 245 -4.04 2.22 24.50
CA HIS A 245 -5.15 3.17 24.48
C HIS A 245 -5.90 3.22 25.82
N LEU A 246 -6.09 2.09 26.49
CA LEU A 246 -6.67 2.05 27.83
C LEU A 246 -5.79 2.84 28.82
N LYS A 247 -4.48 2.60 28.79
CA LYS A 247 -3.50 3.29 29.62
C LYS A 247 -3.47 4.80 29.34
N GLU A 248 -3.47 5.21 28.08
CA GLU A 248 -3.57 6.64 27.72
C GLU A 248 -4.84 7.29 28.29
N ASN A 249 -6.00 6.62 28.18
CA ASN A 249 -7.25 7.12 28.72
C ASN A 249 -7.24 7.21 30.26
N LEU A 250 -6.60 6.27 30.94
CA LEU A 250 -6.36 6.34 32.39
C LEU A 250 -5.57 7.60 32.76
N TYR A 251 -4.45 7.86 32.09
CA TYR A 251 -3.60 9.01 32.44
C TYR A 251 -4.23 10.37 32.08
N LYS A 252 -5.20 10.42 31.14
CA LYS A 252 -6.01 11.63 30.86
C LYS A 252 -6.90 12.05 32.02
N VAL A 253 -7.19 11.17 33.00
CA VAL A 253 -7.93 11.51 34.23
C VAL A 253 -7.16 12.54 35.08
N GLY A 254 -5.83 12.43 35.11
CA GLY A 254 -4.95 13.31 35.89
C GLY A 254 -5.13 13.19 37.41
N GLY A 255 -4.42 14.03 38.14
CA GLY A 255 -4.47 14.05 39.60
C GLY A 255 -3.33 13.26 40.23
N SER A 256 -3.61 12.46 41.26
CA SER A 256 -2.58 11.73 42.01
C SER A 256 -1.90 10.66 41.17
N LEU A 257 -0.57 10.82 40.95
CA LEU A 257 0.22 9.84 40.21
C LEU A 257 0.18 8.45 40.88
N LYS A 258 0.22 8.42 42.21
CA LYS A 258 0.14 7.17 43.00
C LYS A 258 -1.16 6.40 42.69
N ARG A 259 -2.30 7.10 42.64
CA ARG A 259 -3.59 6.50 42.29
C ARG A 259 -3.62 5.99 40.83
N LEU A 260 -3.05 6.77 39.90
CA LEU A 260 -2.99 6.35 38.50
C LEU A 260 -2.13 5.08 38.33
N GLN A 261 -0.99 4.99 39.02
CA GLN A 261 -0.14 3.81 38.99
C GLN A 261 -0.79 2.59 39.66
N GLU A 262 -1.53 2.80 40.75
CA GLU A 262 -2.32 1.75 41.39
C GLU A 262 -3.42 1.23 40.43
N ALA A 263 -4.16 2.14 39.80
CA ALA A 263 -5.19 1.81 38.80
C ALA A 263 -4.58 1.11 37.56
N GLU A 264 -3.41 1.54 37.08
CA GLU A 264 -2.69 0.87 36.01
C GLU A 264 -2.37 -0.59 36.36
N THR A 265 -1.85 -0.84 37.57
CA THR A 265 -1.54 -2.18 38.05
C THR A 265 -2.79 -3.05 38.12
N LEU A 266 -3.89 -2.52 38.64
CA LEU A 266 -5.17 -3.24 38.72
C LEU A 266 -5.76 -3.54 37.32
N LEU A 267 -5.70 -2.57 36.39
CA LEU A 267 -6.15 -2.79 35.00
C LEU A 267 -5.30 -3.83 34.28
N TRP A 268 -3.98 -3.83 34.53
CA TRP A 268 -3.06 -4.81 33.99
C TRP A 268 -3.44 -6.25 34.41
N GLN A 269 -3.97 -6.40 35.62
CA GLN A 269 -4.50 -7.65 36.15
C GLN A 269 -5.98 -7.92 35.79
N GLY A 270 -6.63 -7.05 35.02
CA GLY A 270 -8.05 -7.18 34.66
C GLY A 270 -9.03 -6.87 35.79
N LYS A 271 -8.58 -6.21 36.86
CA LYS A 271 -9.39 -5.91 38.06
C LYS A 271 -10.19 -4.62 37.92
N VAL A 272 -11.08 -4.57 36.91
CA VAL A 272 -11.84 -3.37 36.55
C VAL A 272 -12.68 -2.84 37.68
N ASN A 273 -13.36 -3.71 38.47
CA ASN A 273 -14.24 -3.28 39.56
C ASN A 273 -13.45 -2.58 40.69
N GLU A 274 -12.21 -3.01 40.98
CA GLU A 274 -11.34 -2.36 41.95
C GLU A 274 -10.95 -0.95 41.49
N VAL A 275 -10.69 -0.77 40.19
CA VAL A 275 -10.40 0.54 39.61
C VAL A 275 -11.63 1.45 39.64
N LEU A 276 -12.83 0.95 39.33
CA LEU A 276 -14.05 1.72 39.44
C LEU A 276 -14.23 2.25 40.87
N ALA A 277 -13.98 1.43 41.89
CA ALA A 277 -14.05 1.85 43.29
C ALA A 277 -13.03 2.97 43.65
N LEU A 278 -11.84 2.97 43.02
CA LEU A 278 -10.84 4.03 43.22
C LEU A 278 -11.24 5.40 42.66
N PHE A 279 -12.08 5.40 41.61
CA PHE A 279 -12.44 6.63 40.89
C PHE A 279 -13.87 7.12 41.12
N ASP A 280 -14.84 6.23 41.45
CA ASP A 280 -16.25 6.61 41.68
C ASP A 280 -16.41 7.60 42.83
N ALA A 281 -15.53 7.54 43.83
CA ALA A 281 -15.54 8.49 44.93
C ALA A 281 -14.96 9.89 44.58
N LEU A 282 -14.43 10.06 43.38
CA LEU A 282 -13.82 11.32 42.95
C LEU A 282 -14.86 12.20 42.23
N ASN A 283 -15.10 13.37 42.80
CA ASN A 283 -15.95 14.38 42.17
C ASN A 283 -15.19 15.14 41.06
N LYS A 284 -14.82 14.41 39.99
CA LYS A 284 -14.08 14.95 38.84
C LYS A 284 -14.72 14.46 37.53
N PRO A 285 -15.07 15.36 36.60
CA PRO A 285 -15.69 14.96 35.33
C PRO A 285 -14.85 13.96 34.52
N GLN A 286 -13.52 14.09 34.54
CA GLN A 286 -12.63 13.16 33.85
C GLN A 286 -12.64 11.75 34.48
N ALA A 287 -12.75 11.66 35.80
CA ALA A 287 -12.87 10.37 36.49
C ALA A 287 -14.18 9.68 36.13
N HIS A 288 -15.30 10.42 36.14
CA HIS A 288 -16.60 9.88 35.75
C HIS A 288 -16.59 9.37 34.29
N LYS A 289 -16.05 10.18 33.35
CA LYS A 289 -15.91 9.75 31.95
C LYS A 289 -15.06 8.47 31.80
N PHE A 290 -14.01 8.37 32.60
CA PHE A 290 -13.16 7.17 32.58
C PHE A 290 -13.87 5.95 33.17
N CYS A 291 -14.64 6.11 34.25
CA CYS A 291 -15.48 5.04 34.80
C CYS A 291 -16.53 4.57 33.79
N ASP A 292 -17.19 5.49 33.09
CA ASP A 292 -18.16 5.15 32.04
C ASP A 292 -17.48 4.39 30.89
N TYR A 293 -16.27 4.81 30.50
CA TYR A 293 -15.47 4.10 29.50
C TYR A 293 -15.13 2.69 29.97
N LEU A 294 -14.69 2.50 31.22
CA LEU A 294 -14.41 1.18 31.79
C LEU A 294 -15.65 0.28 31.80
N ARG A 295 -16.81 0.80 32.24
CA ARG A 295 -18.08 0.06 32.22
C ARG A 295 -18.48 -0.38 30.82
N THR A 296 -18.29 0.48 29.84
CA THR A 296 -18.61 0.19 28.41
C THR A 296 -17.73 -0.91 27.84
N HIS A 297 -16.48 -1.02 28.29
CA HIS A 297 -15.50 -1.94 27.73
C HIS A 297 -15.11 -3.07 28.69
N GLN A 298 -15.82 -3.26 29.81
CA GLN A 298 -15.46 -4.19 30.87
C GLN A 298 -15.19 -5.62 30.34
N ASP A 299 -16.04 -6.11 29.44
CA ASP A 299 -15.90 -7.46 28.86
C ASP A 299 -14.70 -7.62 27.89
N ARG A 300 -14.11 -6.48 27.49
CA ARG A 300 -12.95 -6.39 26.58
C ARG A 300 -11.65 -6.13 27.29
N ILE A 301 -11.67 -5.97 28.61
CA ILE A 301 -10.49 -5.76 29.45
C ILE A 301 -10.12 -7.08 30.11
N PRO A 302 -9.20 -7.87 29.51
CA PRO A 302 -8.75 -9.13 30.09
C PRO A 302 -7.71 -8.89 31.18
N ASN A 303 -7.22 -9.98 31.79
CA ASN A 303 -5.96 -9.95 32.50
C ASN A 303 -4.82 -9.86 31.47
N TYR A 304 -4.30 -8.63 31.25
CA TYR A 304 -3.25 -8.38 30.25
C TYR A 304 -1.93 -9.03 30.64
N GLU A 305 -1.62 -9.15 31.94
CA GLU A 305 -0.43 -9.85 32.44
C GLU A 305 -0.43 -11.32 32.00
N TYR A 306 -1.55 -12.00 32.20
CA TYR A 306 -1.74 -13.36 31.72
C TYR A 306 -1.70 -13.46 30.20
N TYR A 307 -2.38 -12.55 29.48
CA TYR A 307 -2.39 -12.58 28.02
C TYR A 307 -0.98 -12.39 27.44
N GLN A 308 -0.22 -11.46 27.98
CA GLN A 308 1.16 -11.25 27.56
C GLN A 308 2.06 -12.47 27.85
N SER A 309 1.90 -13.12 29.00
CA SER A 309 2.66 -14.33 29.34
C SER A 309 2.36 -15.52 28.41
N GLU A 310 1.14 -15.61 27.88
CA GLU A 310 0.71 -16.63 26.92
C GLU A 310 0.97 -16.24 25.46
N GLY A 311 1.62 -15.09 25.21
CA GLY A 311 1.87 -14.60 23.85
C GLY A 311 0.60 -14.14 23.11
N ILE A 312 -0.52 -13.91 23.83
CA ILE A 312 -1.76 -13.38 23.26
C ILE A 312 -1.61 -11.88 23.06
N PRO A 313 -2.02 -11.34 21.90
CA PRO A 313 -1.88 -9.92 21.61
C PRO A 313 -2.72 -9.05 22.55
N ILE A 314 -2.12 -7.96 23.04
CA ILE A 314 -2.74 -7.01 23.97
C ILE A 314 -2.85 -5.58 23.41
N GLY A 315 -2.35 -5.36 22.20
CA GLY A 315 -2.33 -4.06 21.56
C GLY A 315 -2.56 -4.14 20.05
N SER A 316 -3.07 -3.06 19.48
CA SER A 316 -3.41 -2.90 18.06
C SER A 316 -2.34 -2.15 17.26
N GLY A 317 -1.10 -2.09 17.75
CA GLY A 317 0.01 -1.33 17.14
C GLY A 317 0.34 -1.74 15.71
N ASP A 318 0.03 -2.98 15.31
CA ASP A 318 0.16 -3.50 13.95
C ASP A 318 -0.77 -2.77 12.97
N VAL A 319 -2.06 -2.63 13.29
CA VAL A 319 -3.01 -1.89 12.44
C VAL A 319 -2.80 -0.38 12.50
N GLU A 320 -2.38 0.17 13.65
CA GLU A 320 -1.98 1.58 13.72
C GLU A 320 -0.80 1.88 12.79
N SER A 321 0.22 1.01 12.78
CA SER A 321 1.34 1.11 11.84
C SER A 321 0.86 1.01 10.39
N TRP A 322 -0.12 0.15 10.11
CA TRP A 322 -0.73 0.02 8.79
C TRP A 322 -1.45 1.29 8.37
N VAL A 323 -2.28 1.87 9.24
CA VAL A 323 -2.97 3.16 9.02
C VAL A 323 -1.95 4.26 8.76
N LYS A 324 -0.89 4.38 9.55
CA LYS A 324 0.19 5.36 9.35
C LYS A 324 0.86 5.19 7.97
N GLN A 325 1.03 3.95 7.51
CA GLN A 325 1.57 3.69 6.17
C GLN A 325 0.57 4.08 5.06
N ILE A 326 -0.73 3.87 5.24
CA ILE A 326 -1.76 4.35 4.32
C ILE A 326 -1.77 5.88 4.29
N ASP A 327 -1.71 6.53 5.44
CA ASP A 327 -1.74 7.98 5.58
C ASP A 327 -0.56 8.68 4.90
N ARG A 328 0.62 8.06 4.85
CA ARG A 328 1.75 8.56 4.06
C ARG A 328 1.41 8.80 2.59
N ARG A 329 0.43 8.08 2.04
CA ARG A 329 -0.05 8.29 0.66
C ARG A 329 -1.26 9.20 0.61
N THR A 330 -2.21 9.07 1.52
CA THR A 330 -3.50 9.75 1.48
C THR A 330 -3.45 11.15 2.07
N GLN A 331 -2.50 11.42 2.98
CA GLN A 331 -2.32 12.70 3.67
C GLN A 331 -1.04 13.45 3.25
N ILE A 332 -0.54 13.22 2.03
CA ILE A 332 0.55 14.02 1.46
C ILE A 332 0.17 15.50 1.58
N SER A 333 1.14 16.35 1.99
CA SER A 333 0.92 17.78 2.22
C SER A 333 0.17 18.44 1.05
N GLY A 334 -0.95 19.09 1.34
CA GLY A 334 -1.82 19.71 0.36
C GLY A 334 -2.74 18.75 -0.42
N ALA A 335 -2.61 17.45 -0.26
CA ALA A 335 -3.47 16.48 -0.97
C ALA A 335 -4.92 16.59 -0.52
N GLN A 336 -5.82 16.56 -1.49
CA GLN A 336 -7.26 16.46 -1.33
C GLN A 336 -7.78 15.47 -2.36
N TRP A 337 -8.78 14.68 -1.99
CA TRP A 337 -9.30 13.62 -2.83
C TRP A 337 -10.74 13.88 -3.23
N ARG A 338 -11.07 13.54 -4.45
CA ARG A 338 -12.48 13.39 -4.84
C ARG A 338 -13.02 12.16 -4.11
N GLU A 339 -14.21 12.28 -3.56
CA GLU A 339 -14.80 11.21 -2.74
C GLU A 339 -14.97 9.89 -3.51
N ASP A 340 -15.36 9.98 -4.79
CA ASP A 340 -15.50 8.84 -5.71
C ASP A 340 -14.16 8.13 -6.03
N HIS A 341 -13.03 8.79 -5.79
CA HIS A 341 -11.70 8.22 -6.01
C HIS A 341 -11.06 7.61 -4.75
N VAL A 342 -11.62 7.88 -3.58
CA VAL A 342 -11.05 7.42 -2.30
C VAL A 342 -10.92 5.89 -2.23
N PRO A 343 -11.96 5.09 -2.57
CA PRO A 343 -11.84 3.63 -2.53
C PRO A 343 -10.67 3.12 -3.37
N GLN A 344 -10.51 3.66 -4.57
CA GLN A 344 -9.43 3.26 -5.50
C GLN A 344 -8.04 3.59 -4.97
N VAL A 345 -7.87 4.75 -4.35
CA VAL A 345 -6.58 5.15 -3.78
C VAL A 345 -6.20 4.29 -2.58
N LEU A 346 -7.16 3.97 -1.72
CA LEU A 346 -6.95 3.06 -0.58
C LEU A 346 -6.60 1.65 -1.05
N ALA A 347 -7.38 1.08 -1.97
CA ALA A 347 -7.13 -0.24 -2.55
C ALA A 347 -5.75 -0.32 -3.22
N HIS A 348 -5.38 0.69 -4.02
CA HIS A 348 -4.07 0.78 -4.64
C HIS A 348 -2.93 0.81 -3.59
N ARG A 349 -3.08 1.62 -2.53
CA ARG A 349 -2.08 1.70 -1.46
C ARG A 349 -1.97 0.38 -0.71
N CYS A 350 -3.09 -0.26 -0.37
CA CYS A 350 -3.11 -1.59 0.26
C CYS A 350 -2.46 -2.65 -0.63
N ALA A 351 -2.74 -2.66 -1.94
CA ALA A 351 -2.11 -3.58 -2.88
C ALA A 351 -0.58 -3.42 -2.91
N TYR A 352 -0.09 -2.18 -2.85
CA TYR A 352 1.36 -1.92 -2.74
C TYR A 352 1.94 -2.46 -1.43
N LEU A 353 1.30 -2.16 -0.30
CA LEU A 353 1.76 -2.57 1.03
C LEU A 353 1.70 -4.10 1.22
N ASN A 354 0.74 -4.77 0.60
CA ASN A 354 0.62 -6.23 0.56
C ASN A 354 1.58 -6.90 -0.44
N GLY A 355 2.42 -6.12 -1.15
CA GLY A 355 3.38 -6.67 -2.10
C GLY A 355 2.80 -7.12 -3.45
N GLN A 356 1.50 -6.88 -3.73
CA GLN A 356 0.83 -7.28 -4.97
C GLN A 356 1.35 -6.53 -6.22
N LEU A 357 2.05 -5.41 -6.04
CA LEU A 357 2.69 -4.65 -7.11
C LEU A 357 4.17 -5.04 -7.25
N ALA A 358 4.53 -6.26 -6.95
CA ALA A 358 5.87 -6.78 -7.20
C ALA A 358 6.03 -7.19 -8.68
N PRO A 359 7.26 -7.10 -9.25
CA PRO A 359 7.51 -7.62 -10.58
C PRO A 359 7.30 -9.14 -10.61
N THR A 360 6.51 -9.62 -11.56
CA THR A 360 6.29 -11.07 -11.80
C THR A 360 7.46 -11.75 -12.51
N SER A 361 8.59 -11.07 -12.71
CA SER A 361 9.76 -11.51 -13.46
C SER A 361 10.84 -12.13 -12.56
N PRO A 362 11.80 -12.94 -13.12
CA PRO A 362 12.87 -13.62 -12.42
C PRO A 362 13.85 -12.72 -11.63
N PHE A 363 13.68 -11.40 -11.68
CA PHE A 363 14.34 -10.44 -10.78
C PHE A 363 13.63 -10.28 -9.43
N SER A 364 12.65 -11.11 -9.09
CA SER A 364 12.16 -11.17 -7.72
C SER A 364 13.32 -11.59 -6.83
N LEU A 365 13.88 -10.62 -6.09
CA LEU A 365 14.81 -10.92 -5.01
C LEU A 365 14.13 -11.95 -4.13
N SER A 366 14.65 -13.18 -4.14
CA SER A 366 14.19 -14.21 -3.22
C SER A 366 14.19 -13.61 -1.82
N LYS A 367 13.04 -13.59 -1.17
CA LYS A 367 12.96 -13.24 0.25
C LYS A 367 13.90 -14.20 0.97
N LYS A 368 15.05 -13.72 1.42
CA LYS A 368 15.88 -14.37 2.43
C LYS A 368 15.30 -14.06 3.79
#